data_2851c2db331a9c32eb4af44a0c5d2c2f
#
_entry.id   2851c2db331a9c32eb4af44a0c5d2c2f
#
_cell.length_a   1.000
_cell.length_b   1.000
_cell.length_c   1.000
_cell.angle_alpha   90.00
_cell.angle_beta   90.00
_cell.angle_gamma   90.00
#
_symmetry.space_group_name_H-M   'P 1'
#
loop_
_entity.id
_entity.type
_entity.pdbx_description
1 polymer ?
#
loop_
_entity_poly.entity_id
_entity_poly.type
_entity_poly.pdbx_seq_one_letter_code
_entity_poly.pdbx_strand_id
1 'polypeptide(L)'
;MVKHTLLTAFAVLISLQAPTCLADDWRKSDITQLVMLGTGTPNPFPDRSGPSLAIVVNGEPYLVDFGPGVVRQASSLSPEYGGKIGGLAVENLKHAFLTHLHSDHTVGLPDLILTAWTVGRDSPLKLFGPEGTKHMADKVLEAYEEDIRYRLYSEQPANNQGWRVETQEVTGSGLIFRDKNVSVEAFRVPHGSWPDAWGYRFTTPDRVIVVSGDTAPSRELAKYARGADILVHEVYSQEGFAKKEPQWQKYHAKNHTSTSELGRLASEVKPKLLVLYHQLLWGSTHETLIEEVKAEFSGEVVSAR
;
A
#
# COMPACT_ATOMS: atom_id res chain seq x y z
N MET A 1 43.62 -61.39 51.67
CA MET A 1 43.79 -60.39 50.59
C MET A 1 42.56 -60.43 49.72
N VAL A 2 41.65 -59.52 49.94
CA VAL A 2 40.37 -59.42 49.19
C VAL A 2 40.51 -58.25 48.23
N LYS A 3 40.44 -58.51 46.90
CA LYS A 3 40.46 -57.49 45.87
C LYS A 3 39.04 -56.94 45.69
N HIS A 4 38.88 -55.66 45.93
CA HIS A 4 37.65 -54.93 45.61
C HIS A 4 37.75 -54.40 44.16
N THR A 5 36.82 -54.87 43.33
CA THR A 5 36.65 -54.39 41.95
C THR A 5 35.60 -53.25 41.98
N LEU A 6 36.00 -52.00 41.68
CA LEU A 6 35.09 -50.92 41.47
C LEU A 6 34.44 -51.04 40.09
N LEU A 7 33.14 -51.18 40.06
CA LEU A 7 32.31 -50.92 38.81
C LEU A 7 32.02 -49.44 38.69
N THR A 8 32.56 -48.82 37.65
CA THR A 8 32.22 -47.45 37.25
C THR A 8 31.03 -47.50 36.30
N ALA A 9 29.87 -47.01 36.74
CA ALA A 9 28.69 -46.85 35.89
C ALA A 9 28.84 -45.57 35.07
N PHE A 10 28.90 -45.69 33.73
CA PHE A 10 28.81 -44.59 32.81
C PHE A 10 27.33 -44.26 32.58
N ALA A 11 26.86 -43.11 33.07
CA ALA A 11 25.55 -42.59 32.72
C ALA A 11 25.67 -41.82 31.38
N VAL A 12 25.08 -42.36 30.32
CA VAL A 12 24.93 -41.67 29.04
C VAL A 12 23.72 -40.73 29.14
N LEU A 13 23.96 -39.43 29.28
CA LEU A 13 22.93 -38.43 29.12
C LEU A 13 22.64 -38.27 27.62
N ILE A 14 21.51 -38.82 27.16
CA ILE A 14 20.95 -38.50 25.83
C ILE A 14 20.17 -37.18 25.99
N SER A 15 20.75 -36.06 25.56
CA SER A 15 20.05 -34.83 25.41
C SER A 15 19.14 -34.93 24.18
N LEU A 16 17.85 -35.14 24.39
CA LEU A 16 16.83 -34.94 23.38
C LEU A 16 16.73 -33.43 23.09
N GLN A 17 17.47 -32.94 22.09
CA GLN A 17 17.19 -31.67 21.49
C GLN A 17 15.88 -31.80 20.72
N ALA A 18 14.81 -31.18 21.23
CA ALA A 18 13.61 -30.97 20.46
C ALA A 18 13.99 -30.16 19.20
N PRO A 19 13.50 -30.55 17.99
CA PRO A 19 13.71 -29.73 16.82
C PRO A 19 13.05 -28.37 17.10
N THR A 20 13.84 -27.32 17.17
CA THR A 20 13.33 -25.95 17.05
C THR A 20 12.74 -25.83 15.66
N CYS A 21 11.45 -26.03 15.55
CA CYS A 21 10.69 -25.61 14.38
C CYS A 21 10.89 -24.10 14.28
N LEU A 22 11.81 -23.68 13.42
CA LEU A 22 11.90 -22.30 12.98
C LEU A 22 10.55 -22.04 12.30
N ALA A 23 9.62 -21.41 13.01
CA ALA A 23 8.42 -20.91 12.39
C ALA A 23 8.89 -20.03 11.22
N ASP A 24 8.57 -20.45 9.99
CA ASP A 24 8.86 -19.66 8.80
C ASP A 24 8.40 -18.24 9.09
N ASP A 25 9.34 -17.30 8.99
CA ASP A 25 9.01 -15.89 9.21
C ASP A 25 8.07 -15.46 8.09
N TRP A 26 6.78 -15.53 8.35
CA TRP A 26 5.71 -15.23 7.40
C TRP A 26 5.85 -13.81 6.77
N ARG A 27 6.66 -12.93 7.38
CA ARG A 27 6.96 -11.60 6.85
C ARG A 27 7.87 -11.65 5.64
N LYS A 28 8.68 -12.70 5.50
CA LYS A 28 9.59 -12.87 4.37
C LYS A 28 8.86 -13.60 3.25
N SER A 29 8.92 -13.04 2.06
CA SER A 29 8.44 -13.66 0.84
C SER A 29 9.32 -13.22 -0.32
N ASP A 30 9.74 -14.20 -1.11
CA ASP A 30 10.41 -13.93 -2.39
C ASP A 30 9.39 -13.68 -3.52
N ILE A 31 8.10 -13.94 -3.27
CA ILE A 31 7.02 -13.82 -4.26
C ILE A 31 6.35 -12.46 -4.14
N THR A 32 5.86 -12.10 -2.95
CA THR A 32 5.08 -10.89 -2.73
C THR A 32 5.75 -9.95 -1.74
N GLN A 33 5.93 -8.69 -2.14
CA GLN A 33 6.44 -7.61 -1.30
C GLN A 33 5.44 -6.47 -1.24
N LEU A 34 5.13 -5.97 -0.04
CA LEU A 34 4.44 -4.70 0.16
C LEU A 34 5.48 -3.60 0.35
N VAL A 35 5.43 -2.57 -0.48
CA VAL A 35 6.38 -1.45 -0.48
C VAL A 35 5.62 -0.14 -0.31
N MET A 36 5.92 0.60 0.75
CA MET A 36 5.35 1.94 0.96
C MET A 36 6.18 2.95 0.17
N LEU A 37 5.57 3.61 -0.81
CA LEU A 37 6.21 4.64 -1.65
C LEU A 37 5.93 6.04 -1.12
N GLY A 38 4.83 6.20 -0.39
CA GLY A 38 4.47 7.44 0.27
C GLY A 38 3.37 7.21 1.29
N THR A 39 3.49 7.87 2.42
CA THR A 39 2.59 7.74 3.57
C THR A 39 2.05 9.09 4.03
N GLY A 40 2.33 10.14 3.25
CA GLY A 40 1.89 11.50 3.54
C GLY A 40 0.37 11.69 3.47
N THR A 41 -0.04 12.93 3.62
CA THR A 41 -1.41 13.41 3.59
C THR A 41 -1.43 14.68 2.72
N PRO A 42 -2.52 15.40 2.55
CA PRO A 42 -2.49 16.69 1.83
C PRO A 42 -1.49 17.72 2.37
N ASN A 43 -1.00 17.53 3.62
CA ASN A 43 0.05 18.41 4.16
C ASN A 43 1.39 18.11 3.49
N PRO A 44 2.08 19.12 2.94
CA PRO A 44 3.30 18.93 2.16
C PRO A 44 4.53 18.76 3.07
N PHE A 45 4.60 17.66 3.81
CA PHE A 45 5.77 17.33 4.63
C PHE A 45 6.97 17.03 3.71
N PRO A 46 8.13 17.72 3.90
CA PRO A 46 9.26 17.57 2.98
C PRO A 46 9.89 16.18 2.96
N ASP A 47 9.75 15.43 4.04
CA ASP A 47 10.31 14.08 4.24
C ASP A 47 9.33 12.94 3.92
N ARG A 48 8.13 13.27 3.41
CA ARG A 48 7.07 12.29 3.15
C ARG A 48 6.40 12.53 1.81
N SER A 49 6.52 11.59 0.90
CA SER A 49 5.75 11.55 -0.34
C SER A 49 4.26 11.33 -0.05
N GLY A 50 3.40 11.76 -0.97
CA GLY A 50 1.95 11.55 -0.88
C GLY A 50 1.56 10.07 -0.90
N PRO A 51 0.31 9.75 -0.55
CA PRO A 51 -0.16 8.37 -0.41
C PRO A 51 0.11 7.58 -1.68
N SER A 52 0.91 6.55 -1.56
CA SER A 52 1.16 5.57 -2.62
C SER A 52 1.86 4.33 -2.05
N LEU A 53 1.54 3.17 -2.57
CA LEU A 53 2.21 1.92 -2.24
C LEU A 53 2.28 1.03 -3.48
N ALA A 54 3.19 0.07 -3.45
CA ALA A 54 3.29 -0.97 -4.46
C ALA A 54 3.17 -2.35 -3.82
N ILE A 55 2.39 -3.22 -4.45
CA ILE A 55 2.40 -4.66 -4.20
C ILE A 55 3.18 -5.27 -5.34
N VAL A 56 4.40 -5.74 -5.06
CA VAL A 56 5.29 -6.34 -6.07
C VAL A 56 5.17 -7.85 -5.98
N VAL A 57 4.73 -8.49 -7.05
CA VAL A 57 4.51 -9.95 -7.10
C VAL A 57 5.30 -10.55 -8.27
N ASN A 58 6.22 -11.46 -7.97
CA ASN A 58 7.13 -12.03 -8.98
C ASN A 58 7.85 -10.94 -9.81
N GLY A 59 8.20 -9.81 -9.18
CA GLY A 59 8.85 -8.68 -9.84
C GLY A 59 7.93 -7.75 -10.63
N GLU A 60 6.61 -7.99 -10.68
CA GLU A 60 5.63 -7.10 -11.31
C GLU A 60 5.00 -6.19 -10.26
N PRO A 61 5.05 -4.84 -10.40
CA PRO A 61 4.47 -3.91 -9.45
C PRO A 61 3.02 -3.56 -9.78
N TYR A 62 2.20 -3.50 -8.75
CA TYR A 62 0.81 -3.06 -8.77
C TYR A 62 0.69 -1.89 -7.79
N LEU A 63 0.54 -0.68 -8.32
CA LEU A 63 0.46 0.54 -7.50
C LEU A 63 -0.95 0.72 -6.92
N VAL A 64 -1.04 1.19 -5.69
CA VAL A 64 -2.28 1.76 -5.14
C VAL A 64 -2.01 3.21 -4.81
N ASP A 65 -2.77 4.09 -5.44
CA ASP A 65 -2.60 5.53 -5.47
C ASP A 65 -1.26 5.99 -6.07
N PHE A 66 -1.22 7.23 -6.43
CA PHE A 66 -0.06 7.87 -7.05
C PHE A 66 0.05 9.33 -6.59
N GLY A 67 0.17 9.51 -5.29
CA GLY A 67 0.43 10.81 -4.68
C GLY A 67 1.74 11.42 -5.17
N PRO A 68 2.01 12.69 -4.82
CA PRO A 68 3.23 13.38 -5.23
C PRO A 68 4.48 12.61 -4.80
N GLY A 69 5.41 12.39 -5.75
CA GLY A 69 6.69 11.72 -5.52
C GLY A 69 6.71 10.22 -5.80
N VAL A 70 5.59 9.60 -6.18
CA VAL A 70 5.47 8.14 -6.40
C VAL A 70 6.57 7.58 -7.31
N VAL A 71 6.84 8.22 -8.45
CA VAL A 71 7.83 7.75 -9.42
C VAL A 71 9.25 7.82 -8.85
N ARG A 72 9.60 8.91 -8.17
CA ARG A 72 10.92 9.07 -7.55
C ARG A 72 11.15 8.11 -6.40
N GLN A 73 10.12 7.82 -5.62
CA GLN A 73 10.21 6.84 -4.54
C GLN A 73 10.36 5.42 -5.11
N ALA A 74 9.60 5.04 -6.13
CA ALA A 74 9.79 3.77 -6.82
C ALA A 74 11.21 3.66 -7.38
N SER A 75 11.67 4.70 -8.08
CA SER A 75 13.02 4.78 -8.65
C SER A 75 14.10 4.57 -7.59
N SER A 76 14.02 5.27 -6.45
CA SER A 76 15.02 5.19 -5.36
C SER A 76 15.19 3.78 -4.78
N LEU A 77 14.15 2.94 -4.90
CA LEU A 77 14.14 1.56 -4.43
C LEU A 77 14.57 0.56 -5.51
N SER A 78 14.71 1.02 -6.76
CA SER A 78 15.15 0.20 -7.89
C SER A 78 16.68 0.04 -7.94
N PRO A 79 17.21 -1.02 -8.57
CA PRO A 79 18.64 -1.24 -8.69
C PRO A 79 19.39 -0.12 -9.42
N GLU A 80 18.76 0.58 -10.35
CA GLU A 80 19.35 1.68 -11.10
C GLU A 80 19.85 2.82 -10.19
N TYR A 81 19.15 3.04 -9.07
CA TYR A 81 19.50 4.07 -8.08
C TYR A 81 19.96 3.48 -6.74
N GLY A 82 20.43 2.23 -6.76
CA GLY A 82 21.03 1.58 -5.59
C GLY A 82 20.07 0.86 -4.66
N GLY A 83 18.78 0.81 -5.01
CA GLY A 83 17.78 0.00 -4.31
C GLY A 83 17.90 -1.49 -4.64
N LYS A 84 16.96 -2.30 -4.14
CA LYS A 84 17.02 -3.77 -4.27
C LYS A 84 15.79 -4.39 -4.92
N ILE A 85 14.79 -3.58 -5.28
CA ILE A 85 13.51 -4.05 -5.78
C ILE A 85 13.43 -3.82 -7.30
N GLY A 86 13.88 -4.79 -8.09
CA GLY A 86 13.93 -4.68 -9.55
C GLY A 86 12.60 -4.39 -10.21
N GLY A 87 11.50 -4.87 -9.63
CA GLY A 87 10.15 -4.57 -10.10
C GLY A 87 9.80 -3.08 -10.08
N LEU A 88 10.43 -2.28 -9.23
CA LEU A 88 10.19 -0.84 -9.10
C LEU A 88 11.03 0.02 -10.07
N ALA A 89 11.75 -0.58 -11.02
CA ALA A 89 12.28 0.18 -12.15
C ALA A 89 11.13 0.90 -12.87
N VAL A 90 11.33 2.17 -13.17
CA VAL A 90 10.23 3.09 -13.52
C VAL A 90 9.47 2.65 -14.76
N GLU A 91 10.15 2.06 -15.73
CA GLU A 91 9.55 1.47 -16.93
C GLU A 91 8.61 0.29 -16.66
N ASN A 92 8.69 -0.32 -15.48
CA ASN A 92 7.83 -1.42 -15.06
C ASN A 92 6.51 -0.97 -14.42
N LEU A 93 6.33 0.32 -14.15
CA LEU A 93 5.12 0.86 -13.53
C LEU A 93 3.95 0.87 -14.53
N LYS A 94 3.28 -0.28 -14.69
CA LYS A 94 2.26 -0.53 -15.73
C LYS A 94 0.84 -0.66 -15.20
N HIS A 95 0.65 -0.86 -13.89
CA HIS A 95 -0.64 -1.08 -13.25
C HIS A 95 -0.83 -0.13 -12.07
N ALA A 96 -1.94 0.62 -12.06
CA ALA A 96 -2.28 1.54 -10.97
C ALA A 96 -3.77 1.45 -10.61
N PHE A 97 -4.06 1.45 -9.32
CA PHE A 97 -5.39 1.35 -8.73
C PHE A 97 -5.62 2.59 -7.86
N LEU A 98 -6.50 3.46 -8.28
CA LEU A 98 -6.82 4.70 -7.59
C LEU A 98 -7.97 4.51 -6.62
N THR A 99 -7.76 4.90 -5.35
CA THR A 99 -8.79 4.78 -4.32
C THR A 99 -9.89 5.83 -4.47
N HIS A 100 -9.52 7.09 -4.67
CA HIS A 100 -10.44 8.21 -4.87
C HIS A 100 -9.72 9.42 -5.51
N LEU A 101 -10.46 10.47 -5.87
CA LEU A 101 -9.92 11.56 -6.69
C LEU A 101 -9.33 12.75 -5.91
N HIS A 102 -9.04 12.64 -4.60
CA HIS A 102 -8.33 13.70 -3.90
C HIS A 102 -6.93 13.94 -4.49
N SER A 103 -6.48 15.19 -4.45
CA SER A 103 -5.25 15.60 -5.11
C SER A 103 -4.00 14.94 -4.55
N ASP A 104 -3.94 14.69 -3.27
CA ASP A 104 -2.80 14.01 -2.63
C ASP A 104 -2.66 12.54 -3.06
N HIS A 105 -3.72 11.90 -3.57
CA HIS A 105 -3.69 10.57 -4.16
C HIS A 105 -3.44 10.56 -5.67
N THR A 106 -3.57 11.73 -6.35
CA THR A 106 -3.64 11.79 -7.82
C THR A 106 -2.59 12.68 -8.50
N VAL A 107 -1.98 13.64 -7.80
CA VAL A 107 -1.07 14.65 -8.39
C VAL A 107 0.16 14.03 -9.06
N GLY A 108 0.56 12.82 -8.69
CA GLY A 108 1.65 12.10 -9.36
C GLY A 108 1.28 11.44 -10.70
N LEU A 109 0.01 11.51 -11.14
CA LEU A 109 -0.42 10.87 -12.40
C LEU A 109 0.35 11.34 -13.63
N PRO A 110 0.57 12.65 -13.86
CA PRO A 110 1.38 13.10 -14.99
C PRO A 110 2.80 12.52 -14.98
N ASP A 111 3.44 12.50 -13.80
CA ASP A 111 4.79 11.93 -13.64
C ASP A 111 4.78 10.42 -13.91
N LEU A 112 3.79 9.68 -13.39
CA LEU A 112 3.62 8.25 -13.63
C LEU A 112 3.39 7.91 -15.11
N ILE A 113 2.65 8.75 -15.84
CA ILE A 113 2.43 8.56 -17.28
C ILE A 113 3.69 8.89 -18.07
N LEU A 114 4.22 10.09 -17.91
CA LEU A 114 5.19 10.67 -18.84
C LEU A 114 6.62 10.26 -18.50
N THR A 115 7.01 10.26 -17.23
CA THR A 115 8.37 9.86 -16.84
C THR A 115 8.58 8.38 -17.11
N ALA A 116 7.64 7.51 -16.76
CA ALA A 116 7.77 6.08 -17.02
C ALA A 116 7.88 5.77 -18.54
N TRP A 117 7.12 6.47 -19.38
CA TRP A 117 7.25 6.38 -20.83
C TRP A 117 8.63 6.84 -21.31
N THR A 118 9.08 7.99 -20.82
CA THR A 118 10.35 8.60 -21.23
C THR A 118 11.56 7.71 -20.95
N VAL A 119 11.51 6.94 -19.85
CA VAL A 119 12.59 6.02 -19.45
C VAL A 119 12.39 4.59 -19.95
N GLY A 120 11.36 4.31 -20.77
CA GLY A 120 11.30 3.03 -21.49
C GLY A 120 10.01 2.22 -21.36
N ARG A 121 9.00 2.64 -20.56
CA ARG A 121 7.73 1.93 -20.57
C ARG A 121 7.15 1.88 -21.97
N ASP A 122 6.94 0.68 -22.50
CA ASP A 122 6.58 0.40 -23.89
C ASP A 122 5.12 -0.03 -24.10
N SER A 123 4.34 0.03 -23.03
CA SER A 123 2.92 -0.33 -23.02
C SER A 123 2.09 0.73 -22.29
N PRO A 124 0.78 0.84 -22.58
CA PRO A 124 -0.11 1.74 -21.86
C PRO A 124 -0.10 1.50 -20.36
N LEU A 125 -0.26 2.57 -19.58
CA LEU A 125 -0.60 2.46 -18.16
C LEU A 125 -2.02 1.92 -18.04
N LYS A 126 -2.20 0.78 -17.38
CA LYS A 126 -3.52 0.25 -17.00
C LYS A 126 -3.94 0.92 -15.68
N LEU A 127 -4.96 1.75 -15.76
CA LEU A 127 -5.43 2.58 -14.66
C LEU A 127 -6.86 2.18 -14.26
N PHE A 128 -7.03 1.78 -13.01
CA PHE A 128 -8.31 1.42 -12.40
C PHE A 128 -8.67 2.46 -11.35
N GLY A 129 -9.93 2.90 -11.27
CA GLY A 129 -10.31 3.88 -10.26
C GLY A 129 -11.79 4.26 -10.31
N PRO A 130 -12.24 5.20 -9.46
CA PRO A 130 -13.62 5.66 -9.42
C PRO A 130 -14.04 6.36 -10.73
N GLU A 131 -15.33 6.62 -10.84
CA GLU A 131 -15.86 7.51 -11.91
C GLU A 131 -15.13 8.84 -11.91
N GLY A 132 -14.73 9.34 -13.08
CA GLY A 132 -13.93 10.53 -13.29
C GLY A 132 -12.42 10.27 -13.50
N THR A 133 -11.94 9.06 -13.19
CA THR A 133 -10.53 8.68 -13.42
C THR A 133 -10.14 8.78 -14.89
N LYS A 134 -11.02 8.31 -15.80
CA LYS A 134 -10.78 8.43 -17.24
C LYS A 134 -10.70 9.88 -17.68
N HIS A 135 -11.65 10.71 -17.22
CA HIS A 135 -11.66 12.13 -17.55
C HIS A 135 -10.38 12.83 -17.09
N MET A 136 -9.92 12.54 -15.86
CA MET A 136 -8.66 13.08 -15.33
C MET A 136 -7.46 12.65 -16.19
N ALA A 137 -7.35 11.37 -16.54
CA ALA A 137 -6.26 10.87 -17.39
C ALA A 137 -6.26 11.54 -18.79
N ASP A 138 -7.43 11.64 -19.41
CA ASP A 138 -7.59 12.30 -20.72
C ASP A 138 -7.15 13.78 -20.65
N LYS A 139 -7.51 14.50 -19.58
CA LYS A 139 -7.11 15.91 -19.39
C LYS A 139 -5.62 16.08 -19.07
N VAL A 140 -5.00 15.13 -18.39
CA VAL A 140 -3.55 15.11 -18.23
C VAL A 140 -2.87 14.94 -19.59
N LEU A 141 -3.30 13.99 -20.42
CA LEU A 141 -2.73 13.78 -21.75
C LEU A 141 -2.93 14.99 -22.67
N GLU A 142 -4.10 15.64 -22.62
CA GLU A 142 -4.37 16.88 -23.34
C GLU A 142 -3.45 18.02 -22.90
N ALA A 143 -3.23 18.18 -21.58
CA ALA A 143 -2.35 19.20 -21.04
C ALA A 143 -0.88 19.05 -21.46
N TYR A 144 -0.44 17.82 -21.74
CA TYR A 144 0.92 17.50 -22.17
C TYR A 144 1.03 17.14 -23.67
N GLU A 145 0.02 17.46 -24.48
CA GLU A 145 -0.02 17.13 -25.91
C GLU A 145 1.22 17.60 -26.65
N GLU A 146 1.72 18.81 -26.37
CA GLU A 146 2.90 19.35 -27.03
C GLU A 146 4.18 18.58 -26.71
N ASP A 147 4.38 18.17 -25.44
CA ASP A 147 5.53 17.33 -25.05
C ASP A 147 5.44 15.96 -25.71
N ILE A 148 4.25 15.34 -25.69
CA ILE A 148 4.01 14.03 -26.32
C ILE A 148 4.27 14.11 -27.83
N ARG A 149 3.75 15.12 -28.50
CA ARG A 149 3.95 15.35 -29.94
C ARG A 149 5.43 15.54 -30.29
N TYR A 150 6.15 16.37 -29.50
CA TYR A 150 7.57 16.60 -29.69
C TYR A 150 8.35 15.28 -29.60
N ARG A 151 8.12 14.48 -28.54
CA ARG A 151 8.82 13.20 -28.34
C ARG A 151 8.52 12.15 -29.40
N LEU A 152 7.31 12.15 -29.96
CA LEU A 152 6.91 11.18 -30.99
C LEU A 152 7.42 11.54 -32.38
N TYR A 153 7.61 12.83 -32.71
CA TYR A 153 7.81 13.28 -34.09
C TYR A 153 9.06 14.13 -34.29
N SER A 154 9.94 14.28 -33.29
CA SER A 154 11.23 14.95 -33.42
C SER A 154 12.41 13.96 -33.31
N GLU A 155 13.56 14.41 -32.76
CA GLU A 155 14.78 13.64 -32.70
C GLU A 155 14.80 12.59 -31.59
N GLN A 156 13.86 12.66 -30.63
CA GLN A 156 13.83 11.71 -29.53
C GLN A 156 13.24 10.36 -29.98
N PRO A 157 13.94 9.22 -29.77
CA PRO A 157 13.44 7.91 -30.17
C PRO A 157 12.43 7.36 -29.15
N ALA A 158 11.29 8.05 -28.98
CA ALA A 158 10.24 7.60 -28.08
C ALA A 158 9.35 6.53 -28.74
N ASN A 159 8.96 5.50 -27.97
CA ASN A 159 7.95 4.54 -28.44
C ASN A 159 6.55 5.19 -28.44
N ASN A 160 5.64 4.67 -29.25
CA ASN A 160 4.30 5.26 -29.41
C ASN A 160 3.22 4.60 -28.55
N GLN A 161 3.58 3.83 -27.53
CA GLN A 161 2.65 3.11 -26.66
C GLN A 161 2.70 3.60 -25.19
N GLY A 162 3.89 3.82 -24.68
CA GLY A 162 4.09 4.03 -23.23
C GLY A 162 3.47 5.30 -22.64
N TRP A 163 3.13 6.30 -23.46
CA TRP A 163 2.43 7.50 -23.04
C TRP A 163 0.91 7.31 -22.88
N ARG A 164 0.37 6.20 -23.43
CA ARG A 164 -1.07 5.94 -23.42
C ARG A 164 -1.54 5.45 -22.06
N VAL A 165 -2.82 5.67 -21.79
CA VAL A 165 -3.51 5.20 -20.58
C VAL A 165 -4.74 4.39 -21.00
N GLU A 166 -4.86 3.19 -20.48
CA GLU A 166 -6.05 2.35 -20.58
C GLU A 166 -6.78 2.41 -19.24
N THR A 167 -7.86 3.20 -19.18
CA THR A 167 -8.62 3.39 -17.94
C THR A 167 -9.84 2.51 -17.87
N GLN A 168 -10.01 1.83 -16.75
CA GLN A 168 -11.25 1.13 -16.38
C GLN A 168 -11.81 1.75 -15.10
N GLU A 169 -12.99 2.36 -15.20
CA GLU A 169 -13.69 2.91 -14.04
C GLU A 169 -14.43 1.80 -13.28
N VAL A 170 -14.29 1.83 -11.95
CA VAL A 170 -14.87 0.86 -11.03
C VAL A 170 -16.28 1.30 -10.69
N THR A 171 -17.29 0.51 -11.04
CA THR A 171 -18.70 0.85 -10.84
C THR A 171 -19.39 0.03 -9.75
N GLY A 172 -18.71 -0.99 -9.20
CA GLY A 172 -19.26 -1.85 -8.17
C GLY A 172 -18.19 -2.67 -7.44
N SER A 173 -18.53 -3.16 -6.26
CA SER A 173 -17.66 -4.06 -5.49
C SER A 173 -17.51 -5.42 -6.16
N GLY A 174 -16.33 -6.01 -6.08
CA GLY A 174 -15.99 -7.33 -6.62
C GLY A 174 -14.70 -7.33 -7.43
N LEU A 175 -14.49 -8.40 -8.19
CA LEU A 175 -13.28 -8.58 -9.00
C LEU A 175 -13.24 -7.57 -10.14
N ILE A 176 -12.15 -6.77 -10.18
CA ILE A 176 -11.93 -5.75 -11.22
C ILE A 176 -10.72 -6.06 -12.10
N PHE A 177 -9.77 -6.83 -11.59
CA PHE A 177 -8.56 -7.19 -12.33
C PHE A 177 -8.08 -8.59 -11.95
N ARG A 178 -7.54 -9.31 -12.91
CA ARG A 178 -6.84 -10.58 -12.68
C ARG A 178 -5.81 -10.82 -13.76
N ASP A 179 -4.63 -11.27 -13.33
CA ASP A 179 -3.59 -11.79 -14.22
C ASP A 179 -2.97 -13.07 -13.62
N LYS A 180 -1.77 -13.43 -14.06
CA LYS A 180 -1.04 -14.61 -13.56
C LYS A 180 -0.52 -14.46 -12.12
N ASN A 181 -0.37 -13.21 -11.64
CA ASN A 181 0.24 -12.89 -10.36
C ASN A 181 -0.79 -12.55 -9.27
N VAL A 182 -1.87 -11.84 -9.64
CA VAL A 182 -2.82 -11.32 -8.66
C VAL A 182 -4.26 -11.41 -9.13
N SER A 183 -5.19 -11.44 -8.18
CA SER A 183 -6.56 -10.99 -8.37
C SER A 183 -6.84 -9.80 -7.46
N VAL A 184 -7.46 -8.76 -8.01
CA VAL A 184 -7.78 -7.52 -7.31
C VAL A 184 -9.28 -7.34 -7.26
N GLU A 185 -9.81 -7.25 -6.05
CA GLU A 185 -11.20 -6.92 -5.78
C GLU A 185 -11.28 -5.49 -5.24
N ALA A 186 -12.18 -4.70 -5.78
CA ALA A 186 -12.54 -3.39 -5.23
C ALA A 186 -13.73 -3.53 -4.28
N PHE A 187 -13.78 -2.70 -3.26
CA PHE A 187 -14.94 -2.58 -2.37
C PHE A 187 -15.16 -1.12 -2.00
N ARG A 188 -16.44 -0.71 -1.96
CA ARG A 188 -16.79 0.68 -1.68
C ARG A 188 -16.55 1.01 -0.21
N VAL A 189 -15.98 2.19 0.06
CA VAL A 189 -15.76 2.72 1.41
C VAL A 189 -16.39 4.10 1.57
N PRO A 190 -16.86 4.48 2.77
CA PRO A 190 -17.42 5.80 3.02
C PRO A 190 -16.29 6.83 3.23
N HIS A 191 -16.24 7.86 2.40
CA HIS A 191 -15.29 8.96 2.55
C HIS A 191 -16.02 10.31 2.47
N GLY A 192 -16.73 10.65 3.53
CA GLY A 192 -17.48 11.90 3.64
C GLY A 192 -18.53 12.05 2.55
N SER A 193 -18.38 13.08 1.72
CA SER A 193 -19.29 13.39 0.62
C SER A 193 -18.79 12.91 -0.75
N TRP A 194 -17.65 12.23 -0.81
CA TRP A 194 -17.18 11.59 -2.04
C TRP A 194 -18.18 10.51 -2.45
N PRO A 195 -18.71 10.54 -3.67
CA PRO A 195 -19.66 9.54 -4.12
C PRO A 195 -19.03 8.17 -4.31
N ASP A 196 -17.76 8.17 -4.74
CA ASP A 196 -16.99 6.96 -5.03
C ASP A 196 -15.61 7.02 -4.38
N ALA A 197 -15.43 6.18 -3.37
CA ALA A 197 -14.14 5.87 -2.77
C ALA A 197 -14.03 4.35 -2.60
N TRP A 198 -12.86 3.81 -2.88
CA TRP A 198 -12.62 2.38 -2.99
C TRP A 198 -11.45 1.94 -2.12
N GLY A 199 -11.64 0.81 -1.43
CA GLY A 199 -10.56 -0.01 -0.93
C GLY A 199 -10.28 -1.16 -1.89
N TYR A 200 -9.12 -1.80 -1.76
CA TYR A 200 -8.71 -2.89 -2.63
C TYR A 200 -8.22 -4.09 -1.83
N ARG A 201 -8.62 -5.29 -2.28
CA ARG A 201 -8.12 -6.56 -1.79
C ARG A 201 -7.30 -7.24 -2.88
N PHE A 202 -6.01 -7.40 -2.62
CA PHE A 202 -5.08 -8.14 -3.47
C PHE A 202 -4.91 -9.55 -2.93
N THR A 203 -5.20 -10.54 -3.76
CA THR A 203 -4.89 -11.95 -3.47
C THR A 203 -3.77 -12.38 -4.41
N THR A 204 -2.63 -12.69 -3.84
CA THR A 204 -1.42 -13.16 -4.51
C THR A 204 -1.20 -14.66 -4.24
N PRO A 205 -0.20 -15.34 -4.81
CA PRO A 205 0.05 -16.74 -4.54
C PRO A 205 0.30 -17.07 -3.06
N ASP A 206 0.82 -16.12 -2.27
CA ASP A 206 1.25 -16.36 -0.89
C ASP A 206 0.74 -15.34 0.13
N ARG A 207 0.00 -14.30 -0.30
CA ARG A 207 -0.48 -13.21 0.57
C ARG A 207 -1.87 -12.74 0.18
N VAL A 208 -2.58 -12.28 1.20
CA VAL A 208 -3.78 -11.44 1.04
C VAL A 208 -3.50 -10.08 1.67
N ILE A 209 -3.50 -9.03 0.85
CA ILE A 209 -3.23 -7.65 1.28
C ILE A 209 -4.48 -6.81 1.02
N VAL A 210 -4.95 -6.12 2.05
CA VAL A 210 -6.10 -5.21 1.94
C VAL A 210 -5.63 -3.79 2.21
N VAL A 211 -6.02 -2.87 1.32
CA VAL A 211 -5.73 -1.43 1.41
C VAL A 211 -7.04 -0.69 1.54
N SER A 212 -7.15 0.14 2.57
CA SER A 212 -8.41 0.83 2.88
C SER A 212 -8.75 1.95 1.90
N GLY A 213 -7.75 2.66 1.35
CA GLY A 213 -7.95 4.03 0.90
C GLY A 213 -8.33 4.92 2.08
N ASP A 214 -8.77 6.15 1.81
CA ASP A 214 -9.31 7.02 2.85
C ASP A 214 -10.75 6.64 3.16
N THR A 215 -11.07 6.47 4.44
CA THR A 215 -12.39 5.94 4.84
C THR A 215 -12.77 6.28 6.29
N ALA A 216 -14.01 6.62 6.51
CA ALA A 216 -14.63 6.46 7.83
C ALA A 216 -14.85 4.96 8.12
N PRO A 217 -15.18 4.56 9.37
CA PRO A 217 -15.40 3.16 9.72
C PRO A 217 -16.36 2.45 8.78
N SER A 218 -15.93 1.33 8.17
CA SER A 218 -16.64 0.63 7.11
C SER A 218 -16.88 -0.85 7.43
N ARG A 219 -18.15 -1.27 7.38
CA ARG A 219 -18.52 -2.69 7.49
C ARG A 219 -18.11 -3.49 6.25
N GLU A 220 -18.13 -2.84 5.09
CA GLU A 220 -17.71 -3.48 3.84
C GLU A 220 -16.20 -3.76 3.88
N LEU A 221 -15.39 -2.79 4.35
CA LEU A 221 -13.96 -3.02 4.58
C LEU A 221 -13.74 -4.18 5.55
N ALA A 222 -14.45 -4.23 6.67
CA ALA A 222 -14.35 -5.34 7.63
C ALA A 222 -14.60 -6.70 6.98
N LYS A 223 -15.57 -6.80 6.07
CA LYS A 223 -15.87 -8.02 5.31
C LYS A 223 -14.69 -8.43 4.41
N TYR A 224 -14.13 -7.49 3.63
CA TYR A 224 -13.02 -7.76 2.72
C TYR A 224 -11.69 -7.97 3.45
N ALA A 225 -11.51 -7.39 4.65
CA ALA A 225 -10.30 -7.55 5.46
C ALA A 225 -10.24 -8.89 6.22
N ARG A 226 -11.31 -9.66 6.31
CA ARG A 226 -11.27 -10.99 6.95
C ARG A 226 -10.32 -11.92 6.23
N GLY A 227 -9.42 -12.52 7.01
CA GLY A 227 -8.38 -13.42 6.49
C GLY A 227 -7.27 -12.72 5.73
N ALA A 228 -7.13 -11.39 5.87
CA ALA A 228 -5.99 -10.68 5.35
C ALA A 228 -4.72 -11.02 6.14
N ASP A 229 -3.61 -11.21 5.43
CA ASP A 229 -2.30 -11.28 6.05
C ASP A 229 -1.86 -9.88 6.49
N ILE A 230 -2.09 -8.88 5.62
CA ILE A 230 -1.73 -7.49 5.87
C ILE A 230 -2.95 -6.61 5.63
N LEU A 231 -3.29 -5.77 6.60
CA LEU A 231 -4.23 -4.68 6.46
C LEU A 231 -3.45 -3.36 6.48
N VAL A 232 -3.44 -2.64 5.35
CA VAL A 232 -2.93 -1.28 5.24
C VAL A 232 -4.09 -0.32 5.40
N HIS A 233 -4.06 0.52 6.42
CA HIS A 233 -5.21 1.37 6.74
C HIS A 233 -4.78 2.79 7.10
N GLU A 234 -5.53 3.78 6.58
CA GLU A 234 -5.40 5.17 6.99
C GLU A 234 -5.82 5.36 8.44
N VAL A 235 -5.34 6.42 9.10
CA VAL A 235 -5.68 6.63 10.51
C VAL A 235 -5.44 8.05 10.98
N TYR A 236 -6.28 8.54 11.90
CA TYR A 236 -5.97 9.76 12.63
C TYR A 236 -5.74 9.51 14.14
N SER A 237 -4.83 10.32 14.72
CA SER A 237 -4.58 10.34 16.17
C SER A 237 -5.76 10.93 16.91
N GLN A 238 -6.24 10.25 17.97
CA GLN A 238 -7.23 10.80 18.88
C GLN A 238 -6.70 11.98 19.68
N GLU A 239 -5.45 11.92 20.13
CA GLU A 239 -4.81 13.04 20.82
C GLU A 239 -4.74 14.28 19.93
N GLY A 240 -4.31 14.12 18.67
CA GLY A 240 -4.27 15.20 17.70
C GLY A 240 -5.66 15.71 17.33
N PHE A 241 -6.63 14.81 17.16
CA PHE A 241 -8.03 15.13 16.86
C PHE A 241 -8.69 15.98 17.95
N ALA A 242 -8.44 15.67 19.21
CA ALA A 242 -9.00 16.40 20.34
C ALA A 242 -8.57 17.89 20.37
N LYS A 243 -7.44 18.21 19.72
CA LYS A 243 -6.90 19.58 19.60
C LYS A 243 -7.50 20.38 18.43
N LYS A 244 -8.30 19.74 17.57
CA LYS A 244 -8.89 20.37 16.38
C LYS A 244 -10.12 21.20 16.74
N GLU A 245 -10.36 22.26 15.97
CA GLU A 245 -11.59 23.02 16.02
C GLU A 245 -12.81 22.13 15.72
N PRO A 246 -14.00 22.38 16.33
CA PRO A 246 -15.17 21.51 16.20
C PRO A 246 -15.61 21.24 14.75
N GLN A 247 -15.46 22.20 13.85
CA GLN A 247 -15.77 22.02 12.42
C GLN A 247 -14.85 21.00 11.75
N TRP A 248 -13.55 20.99 12.12
CA TRP A 248 -12.59 20.03 11.60
C TRP A 248 -12.78 18.65 12.24
N GLN A 249 -13.15 18.59 13.52
CA GLN A 249 -13.51 17.31 14.13
C GLN A 249 -14.70 16.68 13.42
N LYS A 250 -15.74 17.46 13.13
CA LYS A 250 -16.91 17.00 12.37
C LYS A 250 -16.55 16.53 10.96
N TYR A 251 -15.64 17.21 10.29
CA TYR A 251 -15.15 16.84 8.97
C TYR A 251 -14.37 15.52 9.04
N HIS A 252 -13.34 15.46 9.86
CA HIS A 252 -12.46 14.28 9.91
C HIS A 252 -13.19 13.01 10.39
N ALA A 253 -14.08 13.10 11.37
CA ALA A 253 -14.88 11.97 11.82
C ALA A 253 -15.82 11.38 10.73
N LYS A 254 -16.13 12.14 9.67
CA LYS A 254 -16.93 11.65 8.55
C LYS A 254 -16.08 11.07 7.41
N ASN A 255 -14.82 11.45 7.36
CA ASN A 255 -13.96 11.13 6.23
C ASN A 255 -12.90 10.07 6.57
N HIS A 256 -12.51 9.95 7.84
CA HIS A 256 -11.36 9.17 8.27
C HIS A 256 -11.69 8.31 9.50
N THR A 257 -10.81 7.37 9.79
CA THR A 257 -10.94 6.41 10.90
C THR A 257 -9.98 6.78 12.04
N SER A 258 -10.50 6.85 13.27
CA SER A 258 -9.68 7.06 14.46
C SER A 258 -8.86 5.82 14.84
N THR A 259 -7.78 6.02 15.58
CA THR A 259 -6.96 4.92 16.10
C THR A 259 -7.76 3.90 16.91
N SER A 260 -8.73 4.33 17.73
CA SER A 260 -9.54 3.37 18.50
C SER A 260 -10.56 2.61 17.65
N GLU A 261 -11.16 3.26 16.64
CA GLU A 261 -12.04 2.57 15.68
C GLU A 261 -11.27 1.56 14.85
N LEU A 262 -10.06 1.94 14.40
CA LEU A 262 -9.16 1.04 13.68
C LEU A 262 -8.71 -0.14 14.55
N GLY A 263 -8.36 0.11 15.82
CA GLY A 263 -8.01 -0.95 16.77
C GLY A 263 -9.13 -1.97 16.97
N ARG A 264 -10.38 -1.49 17.12
CA ARG A 264 -11.56 -2.37 17.20
C ARG A 264 -11.79 -3.16 15.89
N LEU A 265 -11.67 -2.51 14.73
CA LEU A 265 -11.74 -3.19 13.43
C LEU A 265 -10.66 -4.28 13.32
N ALA A 266 -9.41 -3.96 13.65
CA ALA A 266 -8.31 -4.92 13.61
C ALA A 266 -8.53 -6.10 14.57
N SER A 267 -9.12 -5.86 15.74
CA SER A 267 -9.49 -6.93 16.70
C SER A 267 -10.61 -7.84 16.17
N GLU A 268 -11.51 -7.31 15.34
CA GLU A 268 -12.55 -8.11 14.66
C GLU A 268 -11.96 -8.95 13.52
N VAL A 269 -11.18 -8.33 12.61
CA VAL A 269 -10.73 -8.99 11.37
C VAL A 269 -9.42 -9.76 11.53
N LYS A 270 -8.63 -9.44 12.56
CA LYS A 270 -7.40 -10.13 13.00
C LYS A 270 -6.37 -10.32 11.87
N PRO A 271 -5.90 -9.22 11.24
CA PRO A 271 -4.80 -9.33 10.30
C PRO A 271 -3.53 -9.79 11.04
N LYS A 272 -2.61 -10.47 10.32
CA LYS A 272 -1.30 -10.82 10.89
C LYS A 272 -0.45 -9.57 11.14
N LEU A 273 -0.62 -8.54 10.27
CA LEU A 273 0.03 -7.24 10.39
C LEU A 273 -0.96 -6.13 10.04
N LEU A 274 -1.05 -5.12 10.91
CA LEU A 274 -1.70 -3.84 10.62
C LEU A 274 -0.63 -2.81 10.30
N VAL A 275 -0.71 -2.21 9.11
CA VAL A 275 0.17 -1.13 8.64
C VAL A 275 -0.61 0.17 8.63
N LEU A 276 -0.17 1.14 9.43
CA LEU A 276 -0.74 2.48 9.46
C LEU A 276 -0.07 3.32 8.36
N TYR A 277 -0.87 3.92 7.48
CA TYR A 277 -0.39 4.84 6.46
C TYR A 277 -1.34 6.06 6.38
N HIS A 278 -1.07 7.05 5.53
CA HIS A 278 -1.87 8.27 5.46
C HIS A 278 -2.22 8.80 6.88
N GLN A 279 -1.16 8.93 7.72
CA GLN A 279 -1.35 9.23 9.14
C GLN A 279 -1.62 10.71 9.36
N LEU A 280 -2.78 11.02 9.90
CA LEU A 280 -3.20 12.35 10.32
C LEU A 280 -2.78 12.56 11.80
N LEU A 281 -1.52 12.97 11.99
CA LEU A 281 -0.89 13.09 13.31
C LEU A 281 -1.36 14.29 14.11
N TRP A 282 -1.48 15.45 13.46
CA TRP A 282 -1.86 16.75 14.05
C TRP A 282 -1.12 17.10 15.35
N GLY A 283 0.19 16.89 15.34
CA GLY A 283 1.09 17.17 16.46
C GLY A 283 1.29 16.02 17.45
N SER A 284 0.68 14.85 17.20
CA SER A 284 1.05 13.60 17.88
C SER A 284 2.20 12.89 17.15
N THR A 285 2.63 11.74 17.63
CA THR A 285 3.76 10.97 17.07
C THR A 285 3.29 9.64 16.46
N HIS A 286 4.16 8.97 15.70
CA HIS A 286 3.90 7.61 15.22
C HIS A 286 3.78 6.59 16.36
N GLU A 287 4.55 6.81 17.42
CA GLU A 287 4.52 6.00 18.64
C GLU A 287 3.14 6.14 19.33
N THR A 288 2.63 7.38 19.44
CA THR A 288 1.28 7.65 19.98
C THR A 288 0.20 6.92 19.17
N LEU A 289 0.27 6.97 17.80
CA LEU A 289 -0.69 6.22 16.98
C LEU A 289 -0.68 4.72 17.29
N ILE A 290 0.52 4.13 17.41
CA ILE A 290 0.66 2.70 17.71
C ILE A 290 0.09 2.40 19.11
N GLU A 291 0.38 3.22 20.11
CA GLU A 291 -0.14 3.06 21.48
C GLU A 291 -1.66 3.15 21.52
N GLU A 292 -2.24 4.16 20.86
CA GLU A 292 -3.69 4.33 20.77
C GLU A 292 -4.38 3.14 20.08
N VAL A 293 -3.81 2.60 19.00
CA VAL A 293 -4.33 1.40 18.32
C VAL A 293 -4.19 0.18 19.20
N LYS A 294 -3.05 0.02 19.87
CA LYS A 294 -2.77 -1.13 20.75
C LYS A 294 -3.61 -1.17 22.03
N ALA A 295 -4.25 -0.07 22.42
CA ALA A 295 -5.24 -0.07 23.49
C ALA A 295 -6.47 -0.96 23.14
N GLU A 296 -6.76 -1.14 21.85
CA GLU A 296 -7.90 -1.93 21.35
C GLU A 296 -7.47 -3.22 20.60
N PHE A 297 -6.22 -3.30 20.09
CA PHE A 297 -5.72 -4.41 19.28
C PHE A 297 -4.39 -4.95 19.79
N SER A 298 -4.37 -6.24 20.17
CA SER A 298 -3.16 -6.90 20.71
C SER A 298 -2.21 -7.46 19.63
N GLY A 299 -2.61 -7.39 18.35
CA GLY A 299 -1.80 -7.92 17.24
C GLY A 299 -0.63 -7.01 16.86
N GLU A 300 0.07 -7.36 15.78
CA GLU A 300 1.20 -6.60 15.29
C GLU A 300 0.76 -5.34 14.56
N VAL A 301 1.35 -4.20 14.92
CA VAL A 301 1.06 -2.87 14.33
C VAL A 301 2.37 -2.19 14.00
N VAL A 302 2.46 -1.62 12.80
CA VAL A 302 3.56 -0.76 12.39
C VAL A 302 3.01 0.54 11.80
N SER A 303 3.68 1.66 12.06
CA SER A 303 3.38 2.94 11.42
C SER A 303 4.39 3.15 10.30
N ALA A 304 3.92 3.15 9.05
CA ALA A 304 4.78 3.29 7.88
C ALA A 304 5.35 4.71 7.76
N ARG A 305 6.58 4.82 7.23
CA ARG A 305 7.29 6.09 7.04
C ARG A 305 7.86 6.18 5.63
#